data_bdc4f01106619c4defcc6bc83f19d240
#
_entry.id   bdc4f01106619c4defcc6bc83f19d240
#
_cell.length_a   1.000
_cell.length_b   1.000
_cell.length_c   1.000
_cell.angle_alpha   90.00
_cell.angle_beta   90.00
_cell.angle_gamma   90.00
#
_symmetry.space_group_name_H-M   'P 1'
#
loop_
_entity.id
_entity.type
_entity.pdbx_description
1 polymer ?
#
loop_
_entity_poly.entity_id
_entity_poly.type
_entity_poly.pdbx_seq_one_letter_code
_entity_poly.pdbx_strand_id
1 'polypeptide(L)'
;MIREFSAGGVLVRRFRGRPFMAAVRVKDGTVLALPKGHIDPGESAAETAAREVREEAGVVGELVEKLGDVRYWYQRDGERVLKVVSFFLFSYRSGSVRDHDHEVDSAEWVLLEEAPRLLAYRGEREMAETALSRFGAAR
;
A
#
# COMPACT_ATOMS: atom_id res chain seq x y z
N MET A 1 -13.18 -13.81 19.22
CA MET A 1 -12.75 -13.29 17.91
C MET A 1 -11.95 -12.02 18.10
N ILE A 2 -10.78 -11.97 17.50
CA ILE A 2 -9.91 -10.80 17.57
C ILE A 2 -10.04 -10.03 16.25
N ARG A 3 -10.00 -8.69 16.34
CA ARG A 3 -9.97 -7.84 15.15
C ARG A 3 -8.69 -7.03 15.14
N GLU A 4 -8.03 -6.99 13.99
CA GLU A 4 -6.82 -6.20 13.78
C GLU A 4 -7.04 -5.23 12.62
N PHE A 5 -6.59 -3.99 12.81
CA PHE A 5 -6.77 -2.94 11.82
C PHE A 5 -5.42 -2.40 11.37
N SER A 6 -5.26 -2.34 10.06
CA SER A 6 -4.08 -1.79 9.41
C SER A 6 -4.51 -0.82 8.33
N ALA A 7 -3.56 -0.06 7.82
CA ALA A 7 -3.80 0.82 6.70
C ALA A 7 -2.57 0.87 5.82
N GLY A 8 -2.77 1.12 4.55
CA GLY A 8 -1.69 1.22 3.59
C GLY A 8 -2.07 2.08 2.40
N GLY A 9 -1.20 2.16 1.43
CA GLY A 9 -1.42 3.08 0.33
C GLY A 9 -0.91 2.64 -1.01
N VAL A 10 -1.60 3.13 -2.03
CA VAL A 10 -1.14 3.15 -3.41
C VAL A 10 -0.72 4.58 -3.68
N LEU A 11 0.58 4.83 -3.71
CA LEU A 11 1.14 6.16 -3.97
C LEU A 11 1.60 6.21 -5.40
N VAL A 12 1.03 7.14 -6.18
CA VAL A 12 1.25 7.20 -7.62
C VAL A 12 2.08 8.43 -7.99
N ARG A 13 3.03 8.22 -8.90
CA ARG A 13 3.87 9.24 -9.48
C ARG A 13 3.95 9.03 -10.99
N ARG A 14 3.91 10.12 -11.77
CA ARG A 14 4.08 10.01 -13.21
C ARG A 14 5.54 10.18 -13.60
N PHE A 15 6.02 9.28 -14.44
CA PHE A 15 7.31 9.41 -15.13
C PHE A 15 7.01 9.44 -16.62
N ARG A 16 7.36 10.55 -17.27
CA ARG A 16 7.10 10.75 -18.70
C ARG A 16 5.64 10.48 -19.06
N GLY A 17 4.72 10.97 -18.22
CA GLY A 17 3.29 10.85 -18.44
C GLY A 17 2.67 9.51 -18.04
N ARG A 18 3.47 8.51 -17.67
CA ARG A 18 2.95 7.19 -17.28
C ARG A 18 2.89 7.07 -15.76
N PRO A 19 1.80 6.52 -15.22
CA PRO A 19 1.66 6.38 -13.76
C PRO A 19 2.42 5.16 -13.25
N PHE A 20 3.21 5.37 -12.19
CA PHE A 20 3.91 4.33 -11.46
C PHE A 20 3.45 4.39 -10.00
N MET A 21 3.43 3.25 -9.33
CA MET A 21 3.15 3.22 -7.91
C MET A 21 4.35 2.71 -7.12
N ALA A 22 4.47 3.16 -5.88
CA ALA A 22 5.50 2.68 -4.98
C ALA A 22 5.09 1.34 -4.39
N ALA A 23 5.93 0.33 -4.54
CA ALA A 23 5.71 -1.00 -4.00
C ALA A 23 6.93 -1.45 -3.20
N VAL A 24 6.74 -2.45 -2.33
CA VAL A 24 7.81 -2.97 -1.50
C VAL A 24 8.01 -4.45 -1.76
N ARG A 25 9.23 -4.93 -1.52
CA ARG A 25 9.53 -6.35 -1.56
C ARG A 25 9.80 -6.85 -0.16
N VAL A 26 9.19 -7.97 0.16
CA VAL A 26 9.34 -8.62 1.46
C VAL A 26 9.64 -10.11 1.23
N LYS A 27 9.88 -10.86 2.31
CA LYS A 27 10.20 -12.29 2.27
C LYS A 27 11.39 -12.58 1.35
N ASP A 28 12.50 -11.92 1.67
CA ASP A 28 13.76 -12.05 0.91
C ASP A 28 13.60 -11.67 -0.55
N GLY A 29 12.79 -10.63 -0.81
CA GLY A 29 12.60 -10.09 -2.15
C GLY A 29 11.65 -10.87 -3.04
N THR A 30 11.02 -11.93 -2.52
CA THR A 30 10.17 -12.80 -3.34
C THR A 30 8.73 -12.33 -3.47
N VAL A 31 8.28 -11.44 -2.58
CA VAL A 31 6.89 -10.99 -2.54
C VAL A 31 6.84 -9.49 -2.79
N LEU A 32 6.11 -9.10 -3.82
CA LEU A 32 5.81 -7.68 -4.09
C LEU A 32 4.50 -7.33 -3.43
N ALA A 33 4.49 -6.25 -2.65
CA ALA A 33 3.33 -5.87 -1.84
C ALA A 33 3.18 -4.36 -1.77
N LEU A 34 2.00 -3.92 -1.32
CA LEU A 34 1.75 -2.53 -1.01
C LEU A 34 2.29 -2.21 0.39
N PRO A 35 2.84 -1.00 0.60
CA PRO A 35 3.24 -0.58 1.95
C PRO A 35 2.01 -0.46 2.84
N LYS A 36 2.11 -1.02 4.06
CA LYS A 36 1.00 -1.04 5.02
C LYS A 36 1.51 -1.41 6.40
N GLY A 37 0.73 -1.08 7.42
CA GLY A 37 1.05 -1.48 8.78
C GLY A 37 -0.09 -1.18 9.74
N HIS A 38 0.11 -1.55 11.00
CA HIS A 38 -0.91 -1.41 12.04
C HIS A 38 -1.24 0.05 12.34
N ILE A 39 -2.51 0.30 12.60
CA ILE A 39 -2.97 1.62 13.03
C ILE A 39 -2.55 1.82 14.48
N ASP A 40 -1.74 2.84 14.73
CA ASP A 40 -1.29 3.17 16.08
C ASP A 40 -2.39 3.90 16.85
N PRO A 41 -2.39 3.81 18.18
CA PRO A 41 -3.35 4.56 18.99
C PRO A 41 -3.30 6.04 18.66
N GLY A 42 -4.48 6.63 18.44
CA GLY A 42 -4.62 8.05 18.13
C GLY A 42 -4.47 8.42 16.67
N GLU A 43 -4.09 7.46 15.81
CA GLU A 43 -4.02 7.71 14.37
C GLU A 43 -5.34 7.36 13.69
N SER A 44 -5.71 8.14 12.67
CA SER A 44 -6.74 7.71 11.73
C SER A 44 -6.13 6.70 10.75
N ALA A 45 -6.98 5.95 10.06
CA ALA A 45 -6.49 5.02 9.02
C ALA A 45 -5.69 5.75 7.94
N ALA A 46 -6.15 6.94 7.52
CA ALA A 46 -5.43 7.73 6.51
C ALA A 46 -4.06 8.20 7.00
N GLU A 47 -3.96 8.60 8.26
CA GLU A 47 -2.69 9.00 8.86
C GLU A 47 -1.72 7.82 8.93
N THR A 48 -2.21 6.66 9.32
CA THR A 48 -1.42 5.42 9.35
C THR A 48 -0.92 5.09 7.95
N ALA A 49 -1.81 5.14 6.95
CA ALA A 49 -1.43 4.84 5.57
C ALA A 49 -0.31 5.76 5.10
N ALA A 50 -0.41 7.07 5.34
CA ALA A 50 0.62 8.03 4.97
C ALA A 50 1.94 7.71 5.65
N ARG A 51 1.91 7.40 6.95
CA ARG A 51 3.10 7.08 7.73
C ARG A 51 3.77 5.79 7.23
N GLU A 52 2.98 4.74 6.99
CA GLU A 52 3.52 3.46 6.54
C GLU A 52 4.11 3.56 5.13
N VAL A 53 3.47 4.31 4.23
CA VAL A 53 4.03 4.54 2.90
C VAL A 53 5.39 5.23 3.01
N ARG A 54 5.49 6.24 3.88
CA ARG A 54 6.76 6.94 4.09
C ARG A 54 7.81 6.02 4.69
N GLU A 55 7.46 5.25 5.73
CA GLU A 55 8.41 4.36 6.39
C GLU A 55 8.86 3.22 5.49
N GLU A 56 7.92 2.50 4.91
CA GLU A 56 8.23 1.30 4.13
C GLU A 56 8.70 1.58 2.72
N ALA A 57 8.17 2.61 2.07
CA ALA A 57 8.53 2.91 0.68
C ALA A 57 9.40 4.16 0.53
N GLY A 58 9.63 4.93 1.61
CA GLY A 58 10.52 6.08 1.58
C GLY A 58 9.94 7.32 0.94
N VAL A 59 8.67 7.30 0.54
CA VAL A 59 8.07 8.40 -0.24
C VAL A 59 6.89 9.01 0.51
N VAL A 60 6.68 10.31 0.25
CA VAL A 60 5.63 11.11 0.86
C VAL A 60 4.62 11.49 -0.20
N GLY A 61 3.34 11.27 0.10
CA GLY A 61 2.25 11.60 -0.81
C GLY A 61 1.20 12.47 -0.16
N GLU A 62 0.39 13.10 -0.99
CA GLU A 62 -0.80 13.82 -0.60
C GLU A 62 -2.00 12.89 -0.78
N LEU A 63 -2.85 12.82 0.23
CA LEU A 63 -4.04 11.98 0.21
C LEU A 63 -5.02 12.46 -0.87
N VAL A 64 -5.44 11.52 -1.72
CA VAL A 64 -6.46 11.79 -2.75
C VAL A 64 -7.80 11.24 -2.30
N GLU A 65 -7.91 9.94 -2.00
CA GLU A 65 -9.16 9.32 -1.58
C GLU A 65 -8.91 7.93 -1.03
N LYS A 66 -9.92 7.39 -0.35
CA LYS A 66 -9.89 6.00 0.10
C LYS A 66 -10.23 5.09 -1.08
N LEU A 67 -9.47 4.01 -1.23
CA LEU A 67 -9.71 3.01 -2.28
C LEU A 67 -10.66 1.91 -1.82
N GLY A 68 -10.52 1.44 -0.59
CA GLY A 68 -11.35 0.38 -0.06
C GLY A 68 -10.70 -0.36 1.09
N ASP A 69 -11.38 -1.39 1.56
CA ASP A 69 -10.90 -2.26 2.62
C ASP A 69 -10.68 -3.66 2.09
N VAL A 70 -9.62 -4.30 2.57
CA VAL A 70 -9.35 -5.72 2.32
C VAL A 70 -9.55 -6.45 3.64
N ARG A 71 -10.34 -7.51 3.62
CA ARG A 71 -10.62 -8.31 4.81
C ARG A 71 -10.17 -9.73 4.57
N TYR A 72 -9.52 -10.31 5.60
CA TYR A 72 -9.20 -11.74 5.57
C TYR A 72 -9.13 -12.29 6.98
N TRP A 73 -9.29 -13.61 7.09
CA TRP A 73 -9.25 -14.33 8.35
C TRP A 73 -7.97 -15.12 8.45
N TYR A 74 -7.41 -15.19 9.64
CA TYR A 74 -6.31 -16.10 9.92
C TYR A 74 -6.40 -16.55 11.37
N GLN A 75 -5.57 -17.50 11.74
CA GLN A 75 -5.54 -18.01 13.10
C GLN A 75 -4.21 -17.66 13.76
N ARG A 76 -4.26 -17.28 15.02
CA ARG A 76 -3.10 -17.02 15.84
C ARG A 76 -3.36 -17.60 17.22
N ASP A 77 -2.47 -18.51 17.67
CA ASP A 77 -2.59 -19.17 18.98
C ASP A 77 -3.97 -19.79 19.20
N GLY A 78 -4.52 -20.40 18.14
CA GLY A 78 -5.81 -21.08 18.21
C GLY A 78 -7.03 -20.18 18.10
N GLU A 79 -6.83 -18.85 18.03
CA GLU A 79 -7.93 -17.91 17.92
C GLU A 79 -8.09 -17.40 16.49
N ARG A 80 -9.35 -17.17 16.09
CA ARG A 80 -9.64 -16.56 14.80
C ARG A 80 -9.42 -15.06 14.88
N VAL A 81 -8.67 -14.54 13.90
CA VAL A 81 -8.40 -13.11 13.79
C VAL A 81 -8.99 -12.60 12.48
N LEU A 82 -9.80 -11.56 12.56
CA LEU A 82 -10.26 -10.81 11.38
C LEU A 82 -9.30 -9.64 11.18
N LYS A 83 -8.61 -9.64 10.05
CA LYS A 83 -7.72 -8.54 9.67
C LYS A 83 -8.44 -7.65 8.66
N VAL A 84 -8.48 -6.36 8.94
CA VAL A 84 -9.03 -5.36 8.03
C VAL A 84 -7.90 -4.38 7.68
N VAL A 85 -7.63 -4.22 6.39
CA VAL A 85 -6.63 -3.26 5.92
C VAL A 85 -7.33 -2.23 5.05
N SER A 86 -7.26 -0.97 5.44
CA SER A 86 -7.83 0.14 4.68
C SER A 86 -6.77 0.74 3.79
N PHE A 87 -7.04 0.83 2.48
CA PHE A 87 -6.08 1.36 1.50
C PHE A 87 -6.54 2.70 0.95
N PHE A 88 -5.55 3.58 0.76
CA PHE A 88 -5.77 4.95 0.31
C PHE A 88 -4.90 5.26 -0.90
N LEU A 89 -5.41 6.14 -1.77
CA LEU A 89 -4.67 6.63 -2.92
C LEU A 89 -3.96 7.92 -2.56
N PHE A 90 -2.67 7.98 -2.88
CA PHE A 90 -1.83 9.17 -2.64
C PHE A 90 -1.21 9.63 -3.95
N SER A 91 -1.01 10.93 -4.07
CA SER A 91 -0.27 11.54 -5.16
C SER A 91 1.12 11.95 -4.64
N TYR A 92 2.17 11.59 -5.36
CA TYR A 92 3.56 11.80 -4.94
C TYR A 92 3.86 13.27 -4.68
N ARG A 93 4.63 13.53 -3.61
CA ARG A 93 5.11 14.86 -3.24
C ARG A 93 6.63 14.89 -3.15
N SER A 94 7.23 13.94 -2.45
CA SER A 94 8.68 13.95 -2.21
C SER A 94 9.17 12.58 -1.77
N GLY A 95 10.48 12.46 -1.59
CA GLY A 95 11.10 11.27 -1.07
C GLY A 95 11.65 10.35 -2.16
N SER A 96 12.37 9.34 -1.72
CA SER A 96 13.01 8.34 -2.60
C SER A 96 12.75 6.94 -2.08
N VAL A 97 12.49 6.01 -2.99
CA VAL A 97 12.30 4.60 -2.63
C VAL A 97 13.58 3.99 -2.02
N ARG A 98 14.72 4.65 -2.18
CA ARG A 98 15.96 4.23 -1.52
C ARG A 98 15.92 4.45 0.00
N ASP A 99 14.99 5.29 0.47
CA ASP A 99 14.87 5.62 1.89
C ASP A 99 13.88 4.72 2.62
N HIS A 100 13.57 3.55 2.07
CA HIS A 100 12.74 2.55 2.74
C HIS A 100 13.39 2.12 4.05
N ASP A 101 12.58 1.68 5.01
CA ASP A 101 13.11 1.22 6.30
C ASP A 101 13.62 -0.23 6.21
N HIS A 102 14.06 -0.75 7.35
CA HIS A 102 14.63 -2.10 7.44
C HIS A 102 13.58 -3.21 7.51
N GLU A 103 12.31 -2.86 7.64
CA GLU A 103 11.24 -3.87 7.73
C GLU A 103 10.92 -4.47 6.38
N VAL A 104 11.31 -3.80 5.30
CA VAL A 104 11.16 -4.30 3.94
C VAL A 104 12.54 -4.51 3.32
N ASP A 105 12.64 -5.42 2.35
CA ASP A 105 13.90 -5.70 1.67
C ASP A 105 14.29 -4.60 0.70
N SER A 106 13.31 -4.05 -0.01
CA SER A 106 13.51 -2.96 -0.95
C SER A 106 12.19 -2.29 -1.28
N ALA A 107 12.26 -1.13 -1.91
CA ALA A 107 11.09 -0.45 -2.46
C ALA A 107 11.41 -0.05 -3.89
N GLU A 108 10.38 -0.04 -4.74
CA GLU A 108 10.56 0.23 -6.16
C GLU A 108 9.32 0.87 -6.77
N TRP A 109 9.51 1.53 -7.90
CA TRP A 109 8.41 2.05 -8.70
C TRP A 109 7.96 0.99 -9.68
N VAL A 110 6.68 0.68 -9.68
CA VAL A 110 6.07 -0.32 -10.55
C VAL A 110 5.03 0.38 -11.42
N LEU A 111 5.06 0.10 -12.73
CA LEU A 111 4.07 0.66 -13.64
C LEU A 111 2.68 0.29 -13.16
N LEU A 112 1.82 1.28 -12.93
CA LEU A 112 0.51 1.05 -12.31
C LEU A 112 -0.35 0.06 -13.11
N GLU A 113 -0.32 0.14 -14.43
CA GLU A 113 -1.09 -0.79 -15.27
C GLU A 113 -0.61 -2.24 -15.17
N GLU A 114 0.63 -2.46 -14.72
CA GLU A 114 1.19 -3.80 -14.51
C GLU A 114 1.00 -4.31 -13.08
N ALA A 115 0.76 -3.41 -12.13
CA ALA A 115 0.70 -3.75 -10.72
C ALA A 115 -0.34 -4.83 -10.39
N PRO A 116 -1.56 -4.82 -10.99
CA PRO A 116 -2.53 -5.89 -10.69
C PRO A 116 -2.03 -7.28 -11.04
N ARG A 117 -1.10 -7.39 -11.99
CA ARG A 117 -0.53 -8.68 -12.37
C ARG A 117 0.65 -9.06 -11.48
N LEU A 118 1.38 -8.08 -10.96
CA LEU A 118 2.65 -8.30 -10.25
C LEU A 118 2.50 -8.44 -8.74
N LEU A 119 1.51 -7.79 -8.13
CA LEU A 119 1.31 -7.87 -6.69
C LEU A 119 0.92 -9.28 -6.28
N ALA A 120 1.46 -9.73 -5.14
CA ALA A 120 1.29 -11.11 -4.70
C ALA A 120 -0.10 -11.40 -4.11
N TYR A 121 -0.72 -10.39 -3.46
CA TYR A 121 -1.96 -10.62 -2.71
C TYR A 121 -3.17 -10.13 -3.47
N ARG A 122 -4.22 -10.97 -3.52
CA ARG A 122 -5.43 -10.69 -4.28
C ARG A 122 -6.08 -9.36 -3.91
N GLY A 123 -6.23 -9.09 -2.61
CA GLY A 123 -6.86 -7.85 -2.17
C GLY A 123 -6.06 -6.62 -2.59
N GLU A 124 -4.73 -6.72 -2.58
CA GLU A 124 -3.88 -5.63 -3.03
C GLU A 124 -3.94 -5.44 -4.54
N ARG A 125 -4.05 -6.54 -5.30
CA ARG A 125 -4.27 -6.45 -6.75
C ARG A 125 -5.55 -5.69 -7.06
N GLU A 126 -6.62 -5.94 -6.31
CA GLU A 126 -7.89 -5.23 -6.46
C GLU A 126 -7.76 -3.74 -6.15
N MET A 127 -6.95 -3.40 -5.13
CA MET A 127 -6.70 -1.99 -4.79
C MET A 127 -5.94 -1.29 -5.91
N ALA A 128 -4.96 -1.97 -6.50
CA ALA A 128 -4.22 -1.41 -7.63
C ALA A 128 -5.12 -1.22 -8.86
N GLU A 129 -6.03 -2.15 -9.11
CA GLU A 129 -7.02 -2.01 -10.20
C GLU A 129 -7.93 -0.81 -9.97
N THR A 130 -8.40 -0.62 -8.74
CA THR A 130 -9.23 0.53 -8.39
C THR A 130 -8.46 1.83 -8.59
N ALA A 131 -7.20 1.87 -8.13
CA ALA A 131 -6.35 3.05 -8.32
C ALA A 131 -6.13 3.35 -9.81
N LEU A 132 -5.88 2.31 -10.60
CA LEU A 132 -5.67 2.47 -12.04
C LEU A 132 -6.91 3.07 -12.72
N SER A 133 -8.09 2.58 -12.35
CA SER A 133 -9.36 3.10 -12.86
C SER A 133 -9.53 4.59 -12.53
N ARG A 134 -9.26 4.97 -11.28
CA ARG A 134 -9.39 6.36 -10.81
C ARG A 134 -8.37 7.25 -11.48
N PHE A 135 -7.12 6.80 -11.54
CA PHE A 135 -6.01 7.59 -12.05
C PHE A 135 -6.10 7.76 -13.56
N GLY A 136 -6.51 6.72 -14.27
CA GLY A 136 -6.73 6.79 -15.72
C GLY A 136 -7.86 7.74 -16.10
N ALA A 137 -8.91 7.80 -15.27
CA ALA A 137 -10.06 8.68 -15.51
C ALA A 137 -9.73 10.15 -15.26
N ALA A 138 -8.68 10.44 -14.50
CA ALA A 138 -8.28 11.80 -14.15
C ALA A 138 -7.48 12.52 -15.23
N ARG A 139 -7.21 11.86 -16.34
CA ARG A 139 -6.48 12.47 -17.45
C ARG A 139 -7.28 13.46 -18.23
#